data_8868350c230a90d8e712232337a7264e
#
_entry.id   8868350c230a90d8e712232337a7264e
#
_cell.length_a   1.000
_cell.length_b   1.000
_cell.length_c   1.000
_cell.angle_alpha   90.00
_cell.angle_beta   90.00
_cell.angle_gamma   90.00
#
_symmetry.space_group_name_H-M   'P 1'
#
loop_
_entity.id
_entity.type
_entity.pdbx_description
1 polymer ?
#
loop_
_entity_poly.entity_id
_entity_poly.type
_entity_poly.pdbx_seq_one_letter_code
_entity_poly.pdbx_strand_id
1 'polypeptide(L)'
;MKTAETVWETSLPLPLLNRGKVRDIYAVGQDRLLIVTTDRLSAFDVVLPTPIPDKGRVLNQISLFWFEKFKKLVPNHLVTADIKKMGLGEELLREHGQTLAGRSVLVHRAKPLPVECVVRGFLAGSGWKDYQKTGKVCGHQLPQGL
;
A
#
# COMPACT_ATOMS: atom_id res chain seq x y z
N MET A 1 -29.29 -4.34 -3.53
CA MET A 1 -27.84 -4.43 -3.25
C MET A 1 -27.48 -3.29 -2.33
N LYS A 2 -26.96 -3.56 -1.11
CA LYS A 2 -26.42 -2.49 -0.28
C LYS A 2 -25.20 -1.92 -1.01
N THR A 3 -25.21 -0.65 -1.35
CA THR A 3 -24.02 0.06 -1.85
C THR A 3 -22.92 -0.09 -0.79
N ALA A 4 -21.78 -0.66 -1.16
CA ALA A 4 -20.65 -0.76 -0.26
C ALA A 4 -20.26 0.66 0.19
N GLU A 5 -20.21 0.87 1.50
CA GLU A 5 -19.81 2.15 2.07
C GLU A 5 -18.34 2.40 1.72
N THR A 6 -18.08 3.52 1.03
CA THR A 6 -16.72 3.88 0.62
C THR A 6 -15.94 4.45 1.80
N VAL A 7 -14.68 4.03 1.95
CA VAL A 7 -13.77 4.51 2.99
C VAL A 7 -12.82 5.54 2.37
N TRP A 8 -13.11 6.81 2.60
CA TRP A 8 -12.25 7.92 2.18
C TRP A 8 -11.04 8.06 3.10
N GLU A 9 -11.26 8.08 4.41
CA GLU A 9 -10.23 8.12 5.43
C GLU A 9 -10.70 7.37 6.67
N THR A 10 -9.77 7.07 7.56
CA THR A 10 -10.08 6.46 8.84
C THR A 10 -9.70 7.38 9.99
N SER A 11 -10.46 7.29 11.09
CA SER A 11 -10.15 7.94 12.37
C SER A 11 -10.24 6.87 13.45
N LEU A 12 -9.09 6.35 13.86
CA LEU A 12 -8.99 5.28 14.86
C LEU A 12 -8.42 5.86 16.16
N PRO A 13 -8.76 5.29 17.34
CA PRO A 13 -8.15 5.67 18.61
C PRO A 13 -6.71 5.14 18.74
N LEU A 14 -5.91 5.37 17.73
CA LEU A 14 -4.49 5.01 17.60
C LEU A 14 -3.70 6.20 17.07
N PRO A 15 -2.42 6.35 17.44
CA PRO A 15 -1.58 7.41 16.90
C PRO A 15 -1.48 7.31 15.36
N LEU A 16 -2.06 8.27 14.64
CA LEU A 16 -1.91 8.41 13.20
C LEU A 16 -0.50 8.94 12.90
N LEU A 17 0.31 8.14 12.21
CA LEU A 17 1.66 8.53 11.82
C LEU A 17 1.71 9.21 10.46
N ASN A 18 0.90 8.74 9.52
CA ASN A 18 0.87 9.29 8.17
C ASN A 18 -0.47 9.02 7.49
N ARG A 19 -0.95 10.02 6.75
CA ARG A 19 -2.05 9.87 5.81
C ARG A 19 -1.52 10.10 4.41
N GLY A 20 -1.21 8.99 3.74
CA GLY A 20 -0.73 9.03 2.36
C GLY A 20 -1.86 9.22 1.36
N LYS A 21 -1.54 9.23 0.08
CA LYS A 21 -2.50 9.43 -1.01
C LYS A 21 -3.66 8.43 -0.99
N VAL A 22 -3.40 7.17 -0.58
CA VAL A 22 -4.40 6.08 -0.60
C VAL A 22 -4.35 5.17 0.63
N ARG A 23 -3.53 5.49 1.63
CA ARG A 23 -3.37 4.69 2.86
C ARG A 23 -3.31 5.59 4.08
N ASP A 24 -3.89 5.10 5.18
CA ASP A 24 -3.71 5.67 6.51
C ASP A 24 -2.84 4.71 7.33
N ILE A 25 -1.84 5.23 8.04
CA ILE A 25 -0.84 4.45 8.77
C ILE A 25 -0.85 4.87 10.22
N TYR A 26 -1.12 3.90 11.10
CA TYR A 26 -1.19 4.08 12.54
C TYR A 26 -0.08 3.31 13.25
N ALA A 27 0.40 3.83 14.38
CA ALA A 27 1.28 3.08 15.26
C ALA A 27 0.47 2.07 16.09
N VAL A 28 1.01 0.85 16.22
CA VAL A 28 0.51 -0.19 17.14
C VAL A 28 1.69 -0.63 18.01
N GLY A 29 1.74 -0.11 19.24
CA GLY A 29 2.92 -0.26 20.08
C GLY A 29 4.15 0.47 19.49
N GLN A 30 5.34 -0.04 19.79
CA GLN A 30 6.60 0.58 19.38
C GLN A 30 7.13 0.03 18.04
N ASP A 31 6.84 -1.22 17.74
CA ASP A 31 7.48 -2.01 16.68
C ASP A 31 6.55 -2.44 15.54
N ARG A 32 5.27 -1.98 15.56
CA ARG A 32 4.28 -2.36 14.55
C ARG A 32 3.52 -1.18 13.99
N LEU A 33 3.01 -1.37 12.79
CA LEU A 33 2.14 -0.43 12.10
C LEU A 33 0.86 -1.14 11.66
N LEU A 34 -0.26 -0.46 11.81
CA LEU A 34 -1.51 -0.78 11.15
C LEU A 34 -1.59 0.06 9.87
N ILE A 35 -1.60 -0.59 8.72
CA ILE A 35 -1.77 0.07 7.42
C ILE A 35 -3.19 -0.20 6.95
N VAL A 36 -3.96 0.86 6.75
CA VAL A 36 -5.34 0.81 6.24
C VAL A 36 -5.35 1.32 4.80
N THR A 37 -5.70 0.47 3.85
CA THR A 37 -5.85 0.86 2.45
C THR A 37 -7.26 1.39 2.21
N THR A 38 -7.35 2.66 1.86
CA THR A 38 -8.62 3.37 1.64
C THR A 38 -9.09 3.22 0.18
N ASP A 39 -10.30 3.71 -0.08
CA ASP A 39 -10.88 3.69 -1.42
C ASP A 39 -10.52 4.92 -2.26
N ARG A 40 -9.65 5.81 -1.69
CA ARG A 40 -9.09 6.96 -2.45
C ARG A 40 -8.35 6.49 -3.68
N LEU A 41 -8.46 7.25 -4.76
CA LEU A 41 -7.73 7.08 -6.00
C LEU A 41 -6.75 8.24 -6.18
N SER A 42 -5.52 7.95 -6.57
CA SER A 42 -4.52 8.95 -6.92
C SER A 42 -3.99 8.71 -8.33
N ALA A 43 -3.91 9.76 -9.12
CA ALA A 43 -3.30 9.76 -10.44
C ALA A 43 -2.47 11.05 -10.61
N PHE A 44 -1.29 10.93 -11.22
CA PHE A 44 -0.34 12.05 -11.40
C PHE A 44 -0.07 12.83 -10.11
N ASP A 45 0.07 12.09 -8.98
CA ASP A 45 0.29 12.64 -7.64
C ASP A 45 -0.88 13.44 -7.02
N VAL A 46 -2.01 13.51 -7.71
CA VAL A 46 -3.24 14.15 -7.23
C VAL A 46 -4.21 13.09 -6.71
N VAL A 47 -4.76 13.30 -5.51
CA VAL A 47 -5.86 12.47 -4.99
C VAL A 47 -7.15 12.96 -5.64
N LEU A 48 -7.80 12.07 -6.39
CA LEU A 48 -9.06 12.39 -7.07
C LEU A 48 -10.22 12.49 -6.06
N PRO A 49 -11.20 13.36 -6.27
CA PRO A 49 -12.24 13.63 -5.29
C PRO A 49 -13.25 12.48 -5.10
N THR A 50 -13.35 11.56 -6.07
CA THR A 50 -14.31 10.46 -6.05
C THR A 50 -13.60 9.16 -5.70
N PRO A 51 -13.92 8.50 -4.56
CA PRO A 51 -13.37 7.20 -4.22
C PRO A 51 -14.01 6.10 -5.07
N ILE A 52 -13.31 4.99 -5.22
CA ILE A 52 -13.83 3.79 -5.89
C ILE A 52 -14.22 2.79 -4.81
N PRO A 53 -15.51 2.38 -4.71
CA PRO A 53 -15.97 1.42 -3.71
C PRO A 53 -15.13 0.14 -3.73
N ASP A 54 -14.77 -0.35 -2.55
CA ASP A 54 -13.96 -1.56 -2.32
C ASP A 54 -12.56 -1.60 -2.95
N LYS A 55 -12.10 -0.52 -3.60
CA LYS A 55 -10.74 -0.45 -4.16
C LYS A 55 -9.67 -0.81 -3.12
N GLY A 56 -9.80 -0.30 -1.90
CA GLY A 56 -8.87 -0.59 -0.81
C GLY A 56 -8.82 -2.07 -0.46
N ARG A 57 -9.97 -2.75 -0.43
CA ARG A 57 -10.05 -4.20 -0.19
C ARG A 57 -9.39 -4.99 -1.31
N VAL A 58 -9.72 -4.68 -2.57
CA VAL A 58 -9.14 -5.36 -3.74
C VAL A 58 -7.61 -5.23 -3.74
N LEU A 59 -7.08 -4.02 -3.56
CA LEU A 59 -5.63 -3.79 -3.55
C LEU A 59 -4.94 -4.51 -2.39
N ASN A 60 -5.55 -4.52 -1.21
CA ASN A 60 -5.02 -5.23 -0.06
C ASN A 60 -4.97 -6.73 -0.30
N GLN A 61 -6.02 -7.33 -0.87
CA GLN A 61 -6.07 -8.76 -1.18
C GLN A 61 -5.03 -9.15 -2.25
N ILE A 62 -4.87 -8.35 -3.29
CA ILE A 62 -3.81 -8.56 -4.29
C ILE A 62 -2.42 -8.52 -3.63
N SER A 63 -2.18 -7.56 -2.73
CA SER A 63 -0.92 -7.47 -1.99
C SER A 63 -0.66 -8.72 -1.14
N LEU A 64 -1.68 -9.21 -0.42
CA LEU A 64 -1.59 -10.43 0.40
C LEU A 64 -1.29 -11.66 -0.44
N PHE A 65 -1.93 -11.78 -1.61
CA PHE A 65 -1.63 -12.87 -2.55
C PHE A 65 -0.14 -12.89 -2.94
N TRP A 66 0.42 -11.74 -3.27
CA TRP A 66 1.83 -11.65 -3.66
C TRP A 66 2.78 -11.89 -2.49
N PHE A 67 2.48 -11.40 -1.29
CA PHE A 67 3.27 -11.70 -0.09
C PHE A 67 3.31 -13.20 0.20
N GLU A 68 2.16 -13.89 0.09
CA GLU A 68 2.09 -15.34 0.27
C GLU A 68 2.89 -16.08 -0.81
N LYS A 69 2.74 -15.68 -2.08
CA LYS A 69 3.43 -16.30 -3.22
C LYS A 69 4.94 -16.19 -3.12
N PHE A 70 5.45 -15.04 -2.69
CA PHE A 70 6.88 -14.78 -2.64
C PHE A 70 7.53 -14.99 -1.26
N LYS A 71 6.80 -15.43 -0.25
CA LYS A 71 7.32 -15.59 1.12
C LYS A 71 8.55 -16.48 1.25
N LYS A 72 8.73 -17.44 0.31
CA LYS A 72 9.91 -18.32 0.27
C LYS A 72 11.11 -17.70 -0.44
N LEU A 73 10.91 -16.65 -1.23
CA LEU A 73 11.98 -15.97 -1.99
C LEU A 73 12.57 -14.83 -1.18
N VAL A 74 11.74 -14.06 -0.48
CA VAL A 74 12.17 -12.88 0.27
C VAL A 74 11.30 -12.70 1.51
N PRO A 75 11.91 -12.41 2.68
CA PRO A 75 11.16 -12.00 3.85
C PRO A 75 10.37 -10.72 3.59
N ASN A 76 9.21 -10.57 4.23
CA ASN A 76 8.40 -9.36 4.12
C ASN A 76 7.98 -8.88 5.52
N HIS A 77 7.38 -7.70 5.58
CA HIS A 77 7.00 -7.06 6.84
C HIS A 77 5.63 -7.47 7.38
N LEU A 78 4.87 -8.31 6.67
CA LEU A 78 3.51 -8.68 7.06
C LEU A 78 3.52 -9.55 8.34
N VAL A 79 2.75 -9.11 9.34
CA VAL A 79 2.47 -9.91 10.55
C VAL A 79 1.16 -10.66 10.39
N THR A 80 0.07 -9.94 10.09
CA THR A 80 -1.26 -10.53 9.87
C THR A 80 -2.19 -9.59 9.13
N ALA A 81 -3.14 -10.17 8.39
CA ALA A 81 -4.30 -9.47 7.81
C ALA A 81 -5.61 -9.80 8.53
N ASP A 82 -5.58 -10.72 9.49
CA ASP A 82 -6.73 -11.06 10.32
C ASP A 82 -6.89 -10.03 11.42
N ILE A 83 -7.92 -9.19 11.33
CA ILE A 83 -8.17 -8.10 12.28
C ILE A 83 -8.30 -8.60 13.73
N LYS A 84 -8.78 -9.83 13.94
CA LYS A 84 -8.92 -10.44 15.27
C LYS A 84 -7.56 -10.79 15.90
N LYS A 85 -6.52 -10.93 15.09
CA LYS A 85 -5.15 -11.28 15.51
C LYS A 85 -4.22 -10.05 15.57
N MET A 86 -4.73 -8.86 15.27
CA MET A 86 -3.90 -7.64 15.26
C MET A 86 -3.64 -7.06 16.66
N GLY A 87 -4.36 -7.54 17.71
CA GLY A 87 -4.19 -7.02 19.07
C GLY A 87 -4.70 -5.58 19.28
N LEU A 88 -5.73 -5.17 18.51
CA LEU A 88 -6.25 -3.80 18.52
C LEU A 88 -7.21 -3.50 19.68
N GLY A 89 -7.57 -4.51 20.49
CA GLY A 89 -8.57 -4.36 21.54
C GLY A 89 -10.02 -4.55 21.05
N GLU A 90 -10.88 -5.07 21.94
CA GLU A 90 -12.25 -5.44 21.57
C GLU A 90 -13.12 -4.22 21.23
N GLU A 91 -12.93 -3.10 21.92
CA GLU A 91 -13.69 -1.87 21.68
C GLU A 91 -13.43 -1.31 20.28
N LEU A 92 -12.16 -1.19 19.89
CA LEU A 92 -11.78 -0.75 18.55
C LEU A 92 -12.33 -1.69 17.48
N LEU A 93 -12.26 -2.99 17.71
CA LEU A 93 -12.79 -3.98 16.75
C LEU A 93 -14.31 -3.93 16.64
N ARG A 94 -15.01 -3.66 17.73
CA ARG A 94 -16.48 -3.48 17.74
C ARG A 94 -16.89 -2.29 16.91
N GLU A 95 -16.18 -1.15 17.04
CA GLU A 95 -16.52 0.10 16.37
C GLU A 95 -16.04 0.17 14.93
N HIS A 96 -14.82 -0.30 14.68
CA HIS A 96 -14.13 -0.11 13.41
C HIS A 96 -13.87 -1.42 12.64
N GLY A 97 -14.16 -2.58 13.21
CA GLY A 97 -13.80 -3.88 12.64
C GLY A 97 -14.37 -4.09 11.24
N GLN A 98 -15.60 -3.68 10.97
CA GLN A 98 -16.21 -3.80 9.64
C GLN A 98 -15.48 -2.94 8.59
N THR A 99 -15.08 -1.73 8.98
CA THR A 99 -14.31 -0.82 8.12
C THR A 99 -12.92 -1.38 7.84
N LEU A 100 -12.26 -1.95 8.84
CA LEU A 100 -10.89 -2.46 8.74
C LEU A 100 -10.78 -3.81 8.02
N ALA A 101 -11.84 -4.62 8.05
CA ALA A 101 -11.84 -5.97 7.49
C ALA A 101 -11.50 -5.97 5.99
N GLY A 102 -10.53 -6.80 5.61
CA GLY A 102 -10.11 -7.02 4.24
C GLY A 102 -9.25 -5.92 3.61
N ARG A 103 -9.14 -4.74 4.25
CA ARG A 103 -8.35 -3.59 3.75
C ARG A 103 -7.18 -3.19 4.63
N SER A 104 -6.98 -3.90 5.74
CA SER A 104 -5.96 -3.57 6.72
C SER A 104 -4.96 -4.69 6.89
N VAL A 105 -3.72 -4.33 7.22
CA VAL A 105 -2.65 -5.25 7.59
C VAL A 105 -1.89 -4.71 8.79
N LEU A 106 -1.53 -5.61 9.72
CA LEU A 106 -0.54 -5.34 10.75
C LEU A 106 0.82 -5.75 10.21
N VAL A 107 1.79 -4.86 10.30
CA VAL A 107 3.14 -5.08 9.77
C VAL A 107 4.22 -4.73 10.79
N HIS A 108 5.41 -5.29 10.66
CA HIS A 108 6.58 -4.83 11.39
C HIS A 108 6.94 -3.42 10.95
N ARG A 109 7.27 -2.56 11.92
CA ARG A 109 7.78 -1.22 11.65
C ARG A 109 9.22 -1.32 11.17
N ALA A 110 9.47 -0.90 9.93
CA ALA A 110 10.79 -0.85 9.33
C ALA A 110 11.17 0.60 9.02
N LYS A 111 12.48 0.87 8.99
CA LYS A 111 13.02 2.14 8.52
C LYS A 111 13.13 2.04 6.98
N PRO A 112 12.36 2.83 6.22
CA PRO A 112 12.46 2.82 4.77
C PRO A 112 13.84 3.36 4.34
N LEU A 113 14.39 2.78 3.28
CA LEU A 113 15.53 3.36 2.60
C LEU A 113 15.10 4.62 1.85
N PRO A 114 15.97 5.65 1.72
CA PRO A 114 15.67 6.87 0.99
C PRO A 114 15.81 6.67 -0.53
N VAL A 115 15.43 5.51 -1.03
CA VAL A 115 15.55 5.09 -2.43
C VAL A 115 14.30 4.31 -2.82
N GLU A 116 13.67 4.68 -3.93
CA GLU A 116 12.62 3.90 -4.56
C GLU A 116 13.21 3.08 -5.71
N CYS A 117 13.05 1.75 -5.63
CA CYS A 117 13.49 0.82 -6.68
C CYS A 117 12.29 0.47 -7.56
N VAL A 118 12.30 0.91 -8.81
CA VAL A 118 11.24 0.63 -9.78
C VAL A 118 11.76 -0.37 -10.81
N VAL A 119 11.24 -1.59 -10.79
CA VAL A 119 11.51 -2.61 -11.81
C VAL A 119 10.37 -2.61 -12.83
N ARG A 120 10.72 -2.47 -14.11
CA ARG A 120 9.75 -2.43 -15.20
C ARG A 120 9.97 -3.59 -16.15
N GLY A 121 8.89 -4.22 -16.60
CA GLY A 121 8.94 -5.28 -17.62
C GLY A 121 9.27 -4.76 -19.01
N PHE A 122 9.10 -3.46 -19.25
CA PHE A 122 9.36 -2.80 -20.54
C PHE A 122 10.07 -1.46 -20.30
N LEU A 123 10.76 -0.97 -21.33
CA LEU A 123 11.35 0.35 -21.33
C LEU A 123 10.25 1.41 -21.45
N ALA A 124 9.88 2.01 -20.33
CA ALA A 124 8.74 2.93 -20.21
C ALA A 124 8.99 4.05 -19.18
N GLY A 125 8.14 5.07 -19.19
CA GLY A 125 8.19 6.18 -18.22
C GLY A 125 9.49 6.99 -18.30
N SER A 126 10.11 7.26 -17.14
CA SER A 126 11.39 8.00 -17.07
C SER A 126 12.52 7.29 -17.82
N GLY A 127 12.61 5.96 -17.70
CA GLY A 127 13.63 5.18 -18.40
C GLY A 127 13.54 5.32 -19.91
N TRP A 128 12.32 5.34 -20.49
CA TRP A 128 12.12 5.60 -21.91
C TRP A 128 12.59 7.02 -22.30
N LYS A 129 12.23 8.03 -21.52
CA LYS A 129 12.65 9.42 -21.76
C LYS A 129 14.18 9.57 -21.73
N ASP A 130 14.84 8.93 -20.76
CA ASP A 130 16.29 8.94 -20.66
C ASP A 130 16.95 8.25 -21.85
N TYR A 131 16.41 7.09 -22.25
CA TYR A 131 16.87 6.36 -23.41
C TYR A 131 16.75 7.18 -24.71
N GLN A 132 15.60 7.80 -24.95
CA GLN A 132 15.40 8.66 -26.14
C GLN A 132 16.40 9.82 -26.18
N LYS A 133 16.76 10.39 -25.01
CA LYS A 133 17.64 11.53 -24.92
C LYS A 133 19.12 11.17 -25.00
N THR A 134 19.50 10.05 -24.40
CA THR A 134 20.92 9.72 -24.16
C THR A 134 21.37 8.35 -24.65
N GLY A 135 20.44 7.49 -25.07
CA GLY A 135 20.71 6.07 -25.35
C GLY A 135 21.02 5.24 -24.10
N LYS A 136 20.84 5.82 -22.90
CA LYS A 136 21.19 5.20 -21.61
C LYS A 136 19.99 5.14 -20.68
N VAL A 137 20.01 4.16 -19.75
CA VAL A 137 19.07 4.06 -18.63
C VAL A 137 19.87 3.74 -17.38
N CYS A 138 19.69 4.50 -16.32
CA CYS A 138 20.45 4.37 -15.07
C CYS A 138 21.98 4.27 -15.29
N GLY A 139 22.51 5.04 -16.24
CA GLY A 139 23.95 5.07 -16.58
C GLY A 139 24.41 3.94 -17.51
N HIS A 140 23.58 2.94 -17.78
CA HIS A 140 23.93 1.83 -18.69
C HIS A 140 23.56 2.15 -20.13
N GLN A 141 24.51 1.97 -21.06
CA GLN A 141 24.28 2.10 -22.49
C GLN A 141 23.40 0.95 -22.98
N LEU A 142 22.36 1.27 -23.72
CA LEU A 142 21.49 0.28 -24.36
C LEU A 142 21.68 0.27 -25.88
N PRO A 143 21.29 -0.85 -26.58
CA PRO A 143 21.30 -0.90 -28.02
C PRO A 143 20.48 0.23 -28.65
N GLN A 144 20.87 0.64 -29.84
CA GLN A 144 20.10 1.61 -30.63
C GLN A 144 18.87 0.93 -31.26
N GLY A 145 17.76 1.70 -31.33
CA GLY A 145 16.56 1.24 -32.02
C GLY A 145 15.62 0.37 -31.20
N LEU A 146 15.73 0.44 -29.85
CA LEU A 146 14.76 -0.19 -28.94
C LEU A 146 13.41 0.53 -28.96
#